data_ceeabfc60a7b06f8d84b4737f55d1c41
#
_entry.id   ceeabfc60a7b06f8d84b4737f55d1c41
#
_cell.length_a   1.000
_cell.length_b   1.000
_cell.length_c   1.000
_cell.angle_alpha   90.00
_cell.angle_beta   90.00
_cell.angle_gamma   90.00
#
_symmetry.space_group_name_H-M   'P 1'
#
loop_
_entity.id
_entity.type
_entity.pdbx_description
1 polymer ?
#
loop_
_entity_poly.entity_id
_entity_poly.type
_entity_poly.pdbx_seq_one_letter_code
_entity_poly.pdbx_strand_id
1 'polypeptide(L)'
;MNRGLVRVLLALACACAVATIYRVDVDAHKPVTSKYTFWDDVYPIVKEHCGSCHAPGGIAPMSLMTFDAARPWAESIRLELTAGHMPPWFGDPAVAPLKDVHKLSPRDLDVVLTWVSGGTPPGTGKPVPEAAVRGAWRRGKPDMIFSLPAPFMLPAEKSEDTREFVLQASNDRDRLIAAADLLPGNATIVHDALIYTTGSNSAEPNVIAAWVPGLTPTNTGANAGFLWRAGEQLAVRIHYRKTWKYENKPASDRTTVGLYLLKGAGRDVRSLPLPLSGVVVGEDVQALSVRSADAPSDVAVRIEAVRPDGSRLPISGFSTRSGWDQRYWLARPATVPKGTRLAVTTTGATPGPLRLWLDIVTQPRS
;
A
#
# COMPACT_ATOMS: atom_id res chain seq x y z
N MET A 1 -11.86 78.58 10.60
CA MET A 1 -11.96 77.16 10.30
C MET A 1 -12.79 77.01 9.01
N ASN A 2 -12.18 76.47 7.94
CA ASN A 2 -12.76 76.47 6.57
C ASN A 2 -13.98 75.53 6.53
N ARG A 3 -15.21 76.09 6.22
CA ARG A 3 -16.46 75.28 6.16
C ARG A 3 -16.37 74.02 5.24
N GLY A 4 -15.46 74.09 4.28
CA GLY A 4 -15.18 72.94 3.42
C GLY A 4 -14.48 71.77 4.15
N LEU A 5 -13.51 72.08 4.99
CA LEU A 5 -12.76 71.09 5.78
C LEU A 5 -13.66 70.32 6.78
N VAL A 6 -14.59 71.11 7.43
CA VAL A 6 -15.57 70.51 8.37
C VAL A 6 -16.52 69.53 7.68
N ARG A 7 -16.95 69.82 6.46
CA ARG A 7 -17.82 68.93 5.68
C ARG A 7 -17.10 67.68 5.24
N VAL A 8 -15.82 67.72 4.86
CA VAL A 8 -15.00 66.58 4.51
C VAL A 8 -14.75 65.68 5.72
N LEU A 9 -14.45 66.26 6.88
CA LEU A 9 -14.23 65.51 8.12
C LEU A 9 -15.53 64.82 8.61
N LEU A 10 -16.68 65.48 8.48
CA LEU A 10 -17.97 64.86 8.79
C LEU A 10 -18.33 63.74 7.84
N ALA A 11 -18.06 63.89 6.55
CA ALA A 11 -18.29 62.83 5.57
C ALA A 11 -17.40 61.61 5.80
N LEU A 12 -16.11 61.81 6.14
CA LEU A 12 -15.19 60.73 6.52
C LEU A 12 -15.62 60.04 7.82
N ALA A 13 -16.05 60.81 8.84
CA ALA A 13 -16.55 60.24 10.08
C ALA A 13 -17.83 59.39 9.88
N CYS A 14 -18.75 59.84 9.03
CA CYS A 14 -19.94 59.08 8.66
C CYS A 14 -19.56 57.81 7.86
N ALA A 15 -18.62 57.90 6.93
CA ALA A 15 -18.15 56.73 6.17
C ALA A 15 -17.48 55.70 7.07
N CYS A 16 -16.65 56.11 8.03
CA CYS A 16 -16.06 55.23 9.04
C CYS A 16 -17.10 54.60 9.97
N ALA A 17 -18.11 55.38 10.40
CA ALA A 17 -19.21 54.86 11.22
C ALA A 17 -20.06 53.84 10.47
N VAL A 18 -20.35 54.06 9.20
CA VAL A 18 -21.06 53.09 8.33
C VAL A 18 -20.21 51.83 8.13
N ALA A 19 -18.89 51.97 7.91
CA ALA A 19 -17.99 50.83 7.77
C ALA A 19 -17.85 49.96 9.04
N THR A 20 -18.03 50.58 10.24
CA THR A 20 -18.04 49.85 11.51
C THR A 20 -19.36 49.15 11.81
N ILE A 21 -20.49 49.63 11.25
CA ILE A 21 -21.82 49.01 11.42
C ILE A 21 -21.99 47.80 10.47
N TYR A 22 -21.38 47.83 9.29
CA TYR A 22 -21.35 46.72 8.37
C TYR A 22 -20.11 45.86 8.57
N ARG A 23 -19.87 45.35 9.80
CA ARG A 23 -19.06 44.16 9.95
C ARG A 23 -19.90 43.02 9.43
N VAL A 24 -19.71 42.69 8.17
CA VAL A 24 -20.13 41.39 7.65
C VAL A 24 -19.22 40.38 8.37
N ASP A 25 -19.75 39.71 9.38
CA ASP A 25 -19.13 38.50 9.87
C ASP A 25 -19.13 37.51 8.68
N VAL A 26 -18.05 37.54 7.92
CA VAL A 26 -17.78 36.50 6.94
C VAL A 26 -17.51 35.27 7.77
N ASP A 27 -18.57 34.51 8.00
CA ASP A 27 -18.47 33.18 8.60
C ASP A 27 -17.64 32.31 7.62
N ALA A 28 -16.32 32.33 7.83
CA ALA A 28 -15.35 31.61 7.00
C ALA A 28 -15.51 30.09 7.15
N HIS A 29 -16.46 29.66 7.97
CA HIS A 29 -16.74 28.23 8.16
C HIS A 29 -17.77 27.76 7.15
N LYS A 30 -17.42 26.73 6.38
CA LYS A 30 -18.43 26.02 5.59
C LYS A 30 -19.58 25.57 6.49
N PRO A 31 -20.84 25.80 6.09
CA PRO A 31 -21.97 25.32 6.88
C PRO A 31 -21.86 23.81 7.06
N VAL A 32 -22.11 23.32 8.27
CA VAL A 32 -22.14 21.88 8.55
C VAL A 32 -23.39 21.31 7.89
N THR A 33 -23.19 20.54 6.84
CA THR A 33 -24.26 19.83 6.08
C THR A 33 -24.12 18.32 6.12
N SER A 34 -22.97 17.81 6.63
CA SER A 34 -22.75 16.38 6.77
C SER A 34 -23.64 15.77 7.84
N LYS A 35 -24.31 14.68 7.50
CA LYS A 35 -24.98 13.81 8.46
C LYS A 35 -24.01 12.88 9.20
N TYR A 36 -22.79 12.72 8.70
CA TYR A 36 -21.74 11.91 9.30
C TYR A 36 -20.76 12.78 10.10
N THR A 37 -20.27 12.23 11.20
CA THR A 37 -19.34 12.89 12.11
C THR A 37 -18.02 12.13 12.20
N PHE A 38 -16.96 12.80 12.69
CA PHE A 38 -15.64 12.15 12.75
C PHE A 38 -15.65 10.96 13.70
N TRP A 39 -16.02 11.17 14.96
CA TRP A 39 -15.87 10.13 15.98
C TRP A 39 -16.84 8.96 15.82
N ASP A 40 -18.05 9.24 15.36
CA ASP A 40 -19.09 8.22 15.29
C ASP A 40 -19.04 7.41 13.99
N ASP A 41 -18.65 8.06 12.86
CA ASP A 41 -18.75 7.46 11.53
C ASP A 41 -17.39 7.30 10.83
N VAL A 42 -16.56 8.36 10.83
CA VAL A 42 -15.32 8.40 10.03
C VAL A 42 -14.15 7.70 10.73
N TYR A 43 -14.01 7.88 12.05
CA TYR A 43 -12.89 7.33 12.79
C TYR A 43 -12.77 5.80 12.69
N PRO A 44 -13.84 4.99 12.79
CA PRO A 44 -13.73 3.55 12.57
C PRO A 44 -13.13 3.19 11.21
N ILE A 45 -13.56 3.87 10.15
CA ILE A 45 -13.08 3.67 8.78
C ILE A 45 -11.60 4.04 8.66
N VAL A 46 -11.23 5.23 9.13
CA VAL A 46 -9.85 5.74 9.09
C VAL A 46 -8.92 4.87 9.91
N LYS A 47 -9.36 4.41 11.09
CA LYS A 47 -8.58 3.50 11.93
C LYS A 47 -8.28 2.19 11.23
N GLU A 48 -9.26 1.60 10.57
CA GLU A 48 -9.12 0.32 9.89
C GLU A 48 -8.28 0.41 8.62
N HIS A 49 -8.57 1.39 7.76
CA HIS A 49 -7.98 1.48 6.42
C HIS A 49 -6.76 2.39 6.30
N CYS A 50 -6.59 3.34 7.22
CA CYS A 50 -5.53 4.35 7.14
C CYS A 50 -4.55 4.28 8.30
N GLY A 51 -4.99 3.78 9.48
CA GLY A 51 -4.26 3.83 10.74
C GLY A 51 -2.91 3.12 10.74
N SER A 52 -2.71 2.12 9.89
CA SER A 52 -1.43 1.42 9.76
C SER A 52 -0.28 2.32 9.29
N CYS A 53 -0.60 3.34 8.49
CA CYS A 53 0.36 4.32 7.98
C CYS A 53 0.19 5.69 8.66
N HIS A 54 -1.07 6.12 8.87
CA HIS A 54 -1.45 7.43 9.38
C HIS A 54 -1.73 7.44 10.90
N ALA A 55 -0.94 6.71 11.69
CA ALA A 55 -0.90 6.85 13.14
C ALA A 55 0.45 7.41 13.58
N PRO A 56 0.60 7.90 14.82
CA PRO A 56 1.88 8.37 15.35
C PRO A 56 2.97 7.30 15.21
N GLY A 57 4.12 7.70 14.67
CA GLY A 57 5.24 6.79 14.39
C GLY A 57 5.03 5.89 13.16
N GLY A 58 4.00 6.12 12.36
CA GLY A 58 3.82 5.48 11.06
C GLY A 58 4.58 6.20 9.96
N ILE A 59 4.55 5.61 8.75
CA ILE A 59 5.27 6.12 7.57
C ILE A 59 4.65 7.40 6.99
N ALA A 60 3.36 7.63 7.20
CA ALA A 60 2.70 8.82 6.68
C ALA A 60 3.11 10.09 7.45
N PRO A 61 3.16 11.27 6.78
CA PRO A 61 3.64 12.50 7.40
C PRO A 61 2.72 13.06 8.48
N MET A 62 1.43 12.65 8.47
CA MET A 62 0.42 13.12 9.43
C MET A 62 -0.33 11.94 10.02
N SER A 63 -0.79 12.11 11.26
CA SER A 63 -1.76 11.22 11.86
C SER A 63 -3.18 11.59 11.41
N LEU A 64 -4.04 10.59 11.29
CA LEU A 64 -5.48 10.75 11.08
C LEU A 64 -6.29 10.16 12.24
N MET A 65 -5.62 9.83 13.35
CA MET A 65 -6.23 9.08 14.46
C MET A 65 -7.00 9.94 15.46
N THR A 66 -6.97 11.27 15.30
CA THR A 66 -7.78 12.19 16.09
C THR A 66 -8.47 13.20 15.17
N PHE A 67 -9.55 13.79 15.64
CA PHE A 67 -10.27 14.82 14.90
C PHE A 67 -9.36 16.03 14.57
N ASP A 68 -8.63 16.52 15.56
CA ASP A 68 -7.76 17.69 15.39
C ASP A 68 -6.60 17.41 14.44
N ALA A 69 -6.10 16.17 14.41
CA ALA A 69 -5.05 15.76 13.48
C ALA A 69 -5.59 15.53 12.05
N ALA A 70 -6.80 14.99 11.89
CA ALA A 70 -7.37 14.65 10.59
C ALA A 70 -8.02 15.84 9.87
N ARG A 71 -8.73 16.72 10.61
CA ARG A 71 -9.50 17.84 10.04
C ARG A 71 -8.69 18.76 9.12
N PRO A 72 -7.45 19.19 9.46
CA PRO A 72 -6.66 20.04 8.56
C PRO A 72 -6.37 19.41 7.19
N TRP A 73 -6.44 18.08 7.10
CA TRP A 73 -6.15 17.31 5.88
C TRP A 73 -7.41 16.88 5.12
N ALA A 74 -8.59 17.34 5.54
CA ALA A 74 -9.86 16.88 4.97
C ALA A 74 -9.91 17.00 3.44
N GLU A 75 -9.49 18.15 2.90
CA GLU A 75 -9.48 18.34 1.44
C GLU A 75 -8.45 17.44 0.75
N SER A 76 -7.26 17.25 1.33
CA SER A 76 -6.27 16.30 0.81
C SER A 76 -6.79 14.86 0.85
N ILE A 77 -7.50 14.48 1.92
CA ILE A 77 -8.16 13.18 2.03
C ILE A 77 -9.15 13.00 0.87
N ARG A 78 -9.99 14.01 0.59
CA ARG A 78 -10.95 13.99 -0.51
C ARG A 78 -10.25 13.76 -1.86
N LEU A 79 -9.21 14.53 -2.14
CA LEU A 79 -8.45 14.46 -3.39
C LEU A 79 -7.80 13.08 -3.57
N GLU A 80 -7.11 12.58 -2.55
CA GLU A 80 -6.41 11.29 -2.62
C GLU A 80 -7.37 10.10 -2.73
N LEU A 81 -8.51 10.15 -2.04
CA LEU A 81 -9.54 9.12 -2.16
C LEU A 81 -10.23 9.14 -3.53
N THR A 82 -10.53 10.34 -4.07
CA THR A 82 -11.19 10.49 -5.38
C THR A 82 -10.26 10.08 -6.52
N ALA A 83 -8.96 10.35 -6.39
CA ALA A 83 -7.95 9.91 -7.33
C ALA A 83 -7.63 8.40 -7.23
N GLY A 84 -8.11 7.72 -6.18
CA GLY A 84 -7.80 6.31 -5.93
C GLY A 84 -6.36 6.04 -5.51
N HIS A 85 -5.65 7.07 -5.00
CA HIS A 85 -4.27 6.94 -4.53
C HIS A 85 -4.19 6.36 -3.11
N MET A 86 -5.23 6.57 -2.30
CA MET A 86 -5.34 6.08 -0.93
C MET A 86 -6.61 5.25 -0.71
N PRO A 87 -6.54 4.17 0.06
CA PRO A 87 -5.31 3.47 0.51
C PRO A 87 -4.46 3.00 -0.68
N PRO A 88 -3.12 2.86 -0.53
CA PRO A 88 -2.23 2.52 -1.65
C PRO A 88 -2.32 1.03 -2.02
N TRP A 89 -3.47 0.60 -2.48
CA TRP A 89 -3.77 -0.74 -2.97
C TRP A 89 -4.47 -0.62 -4.33
N PHE A 90 -3.83 -1.09 -5.40
CA PHE A 90 -4.21 -0.78 -6.78
C PHE A 90 -4.81 -1.98 -7.53
N GLY A 91 -5.05 -3.10 -6.85
CA GLY A 91 -5.75 -4.25 -7.43
C GLY A 91 -7.19 -3.90 -7.83
N ASP A 92 -7.71 -4.54 -8.89
CA ASP A 92 -9.09 -4.37 -9.34
C ASP A 92 -9.90 -5.66 -9.14
N PRO A 93 -10.64 -5.77 -8.03
CA PRO A 93 -11.44 -6.95 -7.74
C PRO A 93 -12.65 -7.12 -8.69
N ALA A 94 -12.99 -6.09 -9.48
CA ALA A 94 -14.05 -6.19 -10.50
C ALA A 94 -13.59 -7.00 -11.73
N VAL A 95 -12.27 -7.05 -12.01
CA VAL A 95 -11.71 -7.88 -13.07
C VAL A 95 -11.65 -9.35 -12.64
N ALA A 96 -11.11 -9.60 -11.45
CA ALA A 96 -11.06 -10.93 -10.85
C ALA A 96 -11.02 -10.81 -9.32
N PRO A 97 -11.68 -11.70 -8.57
CA PRO A 97 -11.66 -11.67 -7.11
C PRO A 97 -10.23 -11.83 -6.56
N LEU A 98 -9.82 -10.89 -5.71
CA LEU A 98 -8.52 -10.85 -5.06
C LEU A 98 -8.64 -11.07 -3.54
N LYS A 99 -7.58 -11.58 -2.90
CA LYS A 99 -7.45 -11.64 -1.45
C LYS A 99 -7.01 -10.28 -0.91
N ASP A 100 -7.27 -10.09 0.37
CA ASP A 100 -6.75 -8.95 1.16
C ASP A 100 -6.97 -7.60 0.45
N VAL A 101 -8.22 -7.40 -0.04
CA VAL A 101 -8.62 -6.17 -0.72
C VAL A 101 -8.56 -5.01 0.26
N HIS A 102 -7.63 -4.10 0.04
CA HIS A 102 -7.37 -2.97 0.94
C HIS A 102 -7.92 -1.66 0.37
N LYS A 103 -9.15 -1.71 -0.17
CA LYS A 103 -9.91 -0.56 -0.64
C LYS A 103 -11.08 -0.27 0.29
N LEU A 104 -11.49 0.99 0.36
CA LEU A 104 -12.73 1.35 1.04
C LEU A 104 -13.92 0.75 0.27
N SER A 105 -14.93 0.29 1.02
CA SER A 105 -16.21 -0.03 0.42
C SER A 105 -16.85 1.24 -0.19
N PRO A 106 -17.75 1.13 -1.17
CA PRO A 106 -18.47 2.29 -1.71
C PRO A 106 -19.18 3.10 -0.61
N ARG A 107 -19.69 2.43 0.44
CA ARG A 107 -20.32 3.07 1.59
C ARG A 107 -19.29 3.85 2.42
N ASP A 108 -18.15 3.24 2.76
CA ASP A 108 -17.14 3.89 3.58
C ASP A 108 -16.54 5.10 2.86
N LEU A 109 -16.35 4.98 1.54
CA LEU A 109 -15.93 6.09 0.70
C LEU A 109 -16.96 7.24 0.73
N ASP A 110 -18.26 6.93 0.59
CA ASP A 110 -19.34 7.92 0.68
C ASP A 110 -19.36 8.63 2.04
N VAL A 111 -19.22 7.87 3.14
CA VAL A 111 -19.16 8.41 4.51
C VAL A 111 -18.03 9.44 4.63
N VAL A 112 -16.81 9.07 4.24
CA VAL A 112 -15.66 9.96 4.37
C VAL A 112 -15.77 11.18 3.47
N LEU A 113 -16.17 11.00 2.20
CA LEU A 113 -16.33 12.11 1.24
C LEU A 113 -17.45 13.08 1.66
N THR A 114 -18.57 12.56 2.16
CA THR A 114 -19.68 13.38 2.67
C THR A 114 -19.24 14.18 3.90
N TRP A 115 -18.50 13.56 4.83
CA TRP A 115 -17.96 14.26 5.99
C TRP A 115 -17.02 15.40 5.59
N VAL A 116 -16.08 15.14 4.69
CA VAL A 116 -15.14 16.15 4.20
C VAL A 116 -15.86 17.31 3.52
N SER A 117 -16.81 17.02 2.62
CA SER A 117 -17.54 18.05 1.85
C SER A 117 -18.54 18.81 2.69
N GLY A 118 -19.04 18.23 3.77
CA GLY A 118 -20.12 18.77 4.60
C GLY A 118 -19.64 19.47 5.88
N GLY A 119 -18.44 20.06 5.91
CA GLY A 119 -17.98 20.92 6.99
C GLY A 119 -17.27 20.18 8.14
N THR A 120 -16.94 18.91 7.97
CA THR A 120 -16.12 18.13 8.91
C THR A 120 -16.57 18.17 10.39
N PRO A 121 -17.83 17.84 10.73
CA PRO A 121 -18.27 17.89 12.13
C PRO A 121 -17.54 16.85 12.99
N PRO A 122 -17.17 17.21 14.26
CA PRO A 122 -16.46 16.28 15.15
C PRO A 122 -17.31 15.13 15.66
N GLY A 123 -18.61 15.35 15.89
CA GLY A 123 -19.51 14.40 16.55
C GLY A 123 -19.43 14.44 18.07
N THR A 124 -20.13 13.50 18.70
CA THR A 124 -20.26 13.40 20.17
C THR A 124 -19.41 12.28 20.76
N GLY A 125 -18.78 11.47 19.91
CA GLY A 125 -17.90 10.38 20.33
C GLY A 125 -16.72 10.89 21.16
N LYS A 126 -16.30 10.07 22.12
CA LYS A 126 -15.17 10.42 23.00
C LYS A 126 -13.86 10.23 22.22
N PRO A 127 -12.91 11.18 22.30
CA PRO A 127 -11.58 10.97 21.75
C PRO A 127 -10.95 9.69 22.29
N VAL A 128 -10.44 8.86 21.37
CA VAL A 128 -9.68 7.68 21.74
C VAL A 128 -8.22 8.10 21.88
N PRO A 129 -7.49 7.65 22.91
CA PRO A 129 -6.06 7.93 23.03
C PRO A 129 -5.32 7.47 21.77
N GLU A 130 -4.52 8.38 21.22
CA GLU A 130 -3.75 8.10 20.03
C GLU A 130 -2.67 7.06 20.32
N ALA A 131 -2.76 5.89 19.70
CA ALA A 131 -1.77 4.84 19.83
C ALA A 131 -0.74 4.95 18.70
N ALA A 132 0.54 4.94 19.08
CA ALA A 132 1.61 4.84 18.09
C ALA A 132 1.54 3.49 17.35
N VAL A 133 1.97 3.49 16.09
CA VAL A 133 2.19 2.25 15.34
C VAL A 133 3.20 1.40 16.13
N ARG A 134 2.72 0.30 16.66
CA ARG A 134 3.58 -0.70 17.28
C ARG A 134 3.73 -1.86 16.31
N GLY A 135 4.97 -2.16 15.96
CA GLY A 135 5.27 -3.31 15.15
C GLY A 135 4.86 -4.60 15.88
N ALA A 136 4.01 -5.37 15.23
CA ALA A 136 3.65 -6.72 15.67
C ALA A 136 3.54 -7.63 14.45
N TRP A 137 3.93 -8.88 14.61
CA TRP A 137 3.76 -9.89 13.58
C TRP A 137 2.26 -10.12 13.32
N ARG A 138 1.78 -9.78 12.14
CA ARG A 138 0.35 -9.81 11.81
C ARG A 138 -0.24 -11.21 11.72
N ARG A 139 0.62 -12.22 11.54
CA ARG A 139 0.24 -13.65 11.53
C ARG A 139 0.64 -14.40 12.80
N GLY A 140 0.92 -13.67 13.90
CA GLY A 140 1.52 -14.25 15.09
C GLY A 140 3.03 -14.51 14.91
N LYS A 141 3.64 -15.21 15.88
CA LYS A 141 5.09 -15.45 15.91
C LYS A 141 5.56 -16.26 14.68
N PRO A 142 6.53 -15.75 13.89
CA PRO A 142 7.13 -16.49 12.79
C PRO A 142 7.90 -17.74 13.27
N ASP A 143 8.05 -18.72 12.38
CA ASP A 143 8.87 -19.91 12.64
C ASP A 143 10.38 -19.58 12.68
N MET A 144 10.81 -18.59 11.85
CA MET A 144 12.17 -18.12 11.82
C MET A 144 12.20 -16.58 11.77
N ILE A 145 13.16 -15.98 12.48
CA ILE A 145 13.28 -14.51 12.61
C ILE A 145 14.73 -14.12 12.35
N PHE A 146 14.94 -13.12 11.50
CA PHE A 146 16.25 -12.62 11.11
C PHE A 146 16.26 -11.08 11.19
N SER A 147 17.22 -10.51 11.87
CA SER A 147 17.44 -9.05 11.89
C SER A 147 18.44 -8.65 10.81
N LEU A 148 18.40 -7.40 10.40
CA LEU A 148 19.48 -6.82 9.59
C LEU A 148 20.83 -7.04 10.28
N PRO A 149 21.90 -7.34 9.53
CA PRO A 149 23.22 -7.66 10.08
C PRO A 149 23.79 -6.50 10.91
N ALA A 150 23.47 -5.27 10.54
CA ALA A 150 23.80 -4.05 11.26
C ALA A 150 22.68 -3.02 11.12
N PRO A 151 22.56 -2.04 12.04
CA PRO A 151 21.66 -0.92 11.85
C PRO A 151 22.04 -0.15 10.57
N PHE A 152 21.03 0.17 9.76
CA PHE A 152 21.19 1.08 8.62
C PHE A 152 20.91 2.51 9.06
N MET A 153 21.72 3.45 8.58
CA MET A 153 21.53 4.88 8.82
C MET A 153 21.16 5.57 7.51
N LEU A 154 19.96 6.15 7.43
CA LEU A 154 19.59 7.06 6.35
C LEU A 154 20.11 8.46 6.70
N PRO A 155 21.12 8.99 5.97
CA PRO A 155 21.76 10.27 6.30
C PRO A 155 20.81 11.45 6.28
N ALA A 156 21.16 12.54 6.95
CA ALA A 156 20.32 13.74 7.07
C ALA A 156 19.94 14.31 5.69
N GLU A 157 20.89 14.38 4.78
CA GLU A 157 20.78 14.99 3.43
C GLU A 157 20.02 14.14 2.42
N LYS A 158 19.77 12.84 2.72
CA LYS A 158 18.98 11.95 1.86
C LYS A 158 17.52 11.91 2.30
N SER A 159 16.60 12.14 1.36
CA SER A 159 15.16 11.95 1.55
C SER A 159 14.72 10.51 1.40
N GLU A 160 15.43 9.74 0.54
CA GLU A 160 15.15 8.32 0.27
C GLU A 160 16.41 7.57 -0.10
N ASP A 161 16.38 6.26 0.08
CA ASP A 161 17.45 5.33 -0.34
C ASP A 161 16.86 3.92 -0.45
N THR A 162 17.40 3.11 -1.35
CA THR A 162 17.06 1.69 -1.45
C THR A 162 18.30 0.87 -1.15
N ARG A 163 18.17 -0.06 -0.20
CA ARG A 163 19.27 -0.91 0.26
C ARG A 163 18.90 -2.37 0.24
N GLU A 164 19.88 -3.17 -0.14
CA GLU A 164 19.80 -4.61 -0.09
C GLU A 164 20.66 -5.13 1.06
N PHE A 165 20.11 -6.08 1.80
CA PHE A 165 20.78 -6.73 2.92
C PHE A 165 20.66 -8.25 2.77
N VAL A 166 21.81 -8.92 2.81
CA VAL A 166 21.87 -10.37 2.96
C VAL A 166 21.73 -10.68 4.44
N LEU A 167 20.72 -11.45 4.79
CA LEU A 167 20.45 -11.84 6.17
C LEU A 167 21.34 -13.02 6.57
N GLN A 168 21.79 -13.03 7.82
CA GLN A 168 22.56 -14.14 8.38
C GLN A 168 21.63 -15.34 8.65
N ALA A 169 21.19 -15.97 7.58
CA ALA A 169 20.29 -17.10 7.59
C ALA A 169 21.04 -18.34 7.09
N SER A 170 21.23 -19.33 7.96
CA SER A 170 21.71 -20.64 7.54
C SER A 170 20.52 -21.52 7.15
N ASN A 171 20.54 -22.06 5.93
CA ASN A 171 19.56 -23.01 5.44
C ASN A 171 20.29 -24.30 5.04
N ASP A 172 20.17 -25.31 5.87
CA ASP A 172 20.85 -26.62 5.74
C ASP A 172 20.07 -27.64 4.89
N ARG A 173 18.82 -27.33 4.58
CA ARG A 173 17.91 -28.19 3.82
C ARG A 173 16.85 -27.38 3.10
N ASP A 174 16.25 -27.98 2.08
CA ASP A 174 15.13 -27.38 1.36
C ASP A 174 13.94 -27.14 2.31
N ARG A 175 13.36 -25.93 2.23
CA ARG A 175 12.19 -25.51 3.00
C ARG A 175 11.19 -24.82 2.08
N LEU A 176 9.91 -24.98 2.37
CA LEU A 176 8.86 -24.22 1.70
C LEU A 176 8.42 -23.09 2.62
N ILE A 177 8.50 -21.84 2.14
CA ILE A 177 8.08 -20.64 2.84
C ILE A 177 6.65 -20.30 2.41
N ALA A 178 5.70 -20.42 3.32
CA ALA A 178 4.29 -20.14 3.08
C ALA A 178 3.94 -18.66 3.12
N ALA A 179 4.66 -17.87 3.92
CA ALA A 179 4.54 -16.43 4.01
C ALA A 179 5.81 -15.80 4.60
N ALA A 180 6.05 -14.54 4.33
CA ALA A 180 7.07 -13.75 5.01
C ALA A 180 6.50 -12.40 5.42
N ASP A 181 6.95 -11.87 6.54
CA ASP A 181 6.55 -10.58 7.10
C ASP A 181 7.79 -9.77 7.46
N LEU A 182 7.61 -8.47 7.62
CA LEU A 182 8.67 -7.56 7.98
C LEU A 182 8.20 -6.68 9.14
N LEU A 183 9.06 -6.58 10.16
CA LEU A 183 8.85 -5.73 11.30
C LEU A 183 9.89 -4.61 11.26
N PRO A 184 9.51 -3.38 10.88
CA PRO A 184 10.41 -2.25 10.86
C PRO A 184 11.00 -1.96 12.23
N GLY A 185 12.30 -1.74 12.31
CA GLY A 185 12.94 -1.15 13.50
C GLY A 185 12.54 0.32 13.63
N ASN A 186 12.33 0.99 12.49
CA ASN A 186 11.85 2.36 12.43
C ASN A 186 10.75 2.50 11.37
N ALA A 187 9.51 2.38 11.79
CA ALA A 187 8.36 2.45 10.89
C ALA A 187 8.16 3.81 10.21
N THR A 188 8.86 4.86 10.65
CA THR A 188 8.72 6.21 10.06
C THR A 188 9.50 6.39 8.77
N ILE A 189 10.40 5.47 8.44
CA ILE A 189 11.24 5.56 7.24
C ILE A 189 11.24 4.29 6.38
N VAL A 190 10.76 3.16 6.87
CA VAL A 190 10.64 1.91 6.08
C VAL A 190 9.36 1.99 5.27
N HIS A 191 9.50 2.24 3.95
CA HIS A 191 8.38 2.50 3.06
C HIS A 191 7.80 1.22 2.46
N ASP A 192 8.64 0.38 1.87
CA ASP A 192 8.28 -0.94 1.33
C ASP A 192 9.52 -1.85 1.29
N ALA A 193 9.30 -3.14 1.06
CA ALA A 193 10.40 -4.09 0.96
C ALA A 193 10.06 -5.31 0.09
N LEU A 194 11.10 -5.89 -0.53
CA LEU A 194 11.03 -7.21 -1.14
C LEU A 194 11.88 -8.20 -0.34
N ILE A 195 11.28 -9.32 0.03
CA ILE A 195 11.96 -10.44 0.70
C ILE A 195 12.13 -11.55 -0.33
N TYR A 196 13.34 -12.07 -0.51
CA TYR A 196 13.65 -13.03 -1.55
C TYR A 196 14.82 -13.94 -1.20
N THR A 197 14.92 -15.07 -1.90
CA THR A 197 16.10 -15.93 -1.85
C THR A 197 16.93 -15.78 -3.11
N THR A 198 18.25 -15.92 -2.95
CA THR A 198 19.22 -15.86 -4.05
C THR A 198 20.07 -17.10 -4.03
N GLY A 199 20.15 -17.78 -5.18
CA GLY A 199 21.06 -18.90 -5.37
C GLY A 199 22.17 -18.56 -6.37
N SER A 200 23.30 -19.25 -6.28
CA SER A 200 24.45 -19.08 -7.18
C SER A 200 24.14 -19.35 -8.66
N ASN A 201 23.02 -20.03 -8.95
CA ASN A 201 22.64 -20.48 -10.29
C ASN A 201 21.35 -19.84 -10.84
N SER A 202 20.76 -18.87 -10.13
CA SER A 202 19.52 -18.20 -10.57
C SER A 202 19.80 -16.82 -11.08
N ALA A 203 19.45 -16.53 -12.33
CA ALA A 203 19.60 -15.20 -12.94
C ALA A 203 18.65 -14.15 -12.30
N GLU A 204 17.55 -14.61 -11.69
CA GLU A 204 16.59 -13.74 -11.01
C GLU A 204 16.33 -14.24 -9.58
N PRO A 205 16.10 -13.30 -8.63
CA PRO A 205 15.77 -13.65 -7.25
C PRO A 205 14.39 -14.30 -7.17
N ASN A 206 14.25 -15.32 -6.31
CA ASN A 206 12.96 -15.90 -5.97
C ASN A 206 12.26 -15.03 -4.92
N VAL A 207 11.40 -14.11 -5.38
CA VAL A 207 10.71 -13.17 -4.50
C VAL A 207 9.61 -13.87 -3.71
N ILE A 208 9.79 -13.94 -2.40
CA ILE A 208 8.85 -14.57 -1.45
C ILE A 208 7.72 -13.60 -1.09
N ALA A 209 8.06 -12.35 -0.77
CA ALA A 209 7.08 -11.33 -0.38
C ALA A 209 7.42 -9.96 -0.94
N ALA A 210 6.38 -9.22 -1.32
CA ALA A 210 6.38 -7.78 -1.48
C ALA A 210 5.62 -7.23 -0.26
N TRP A 211 6.35 -6.58 0.63
CA TRP A 211 5.82 -6.08 1.89
C TRP A 211 5.59 -4.57 1.80
N VAL A 212 4.45 -4.13 2.29
CA VAL A 212 4.12 -2.72 2.51
C VAL A 212 3.49 -2.54 3.88
N PRO A 213 3.62 -1.36 4.52
CA PRO A 213 3.00 -1.10 5.81
C PRO A 213 1.48 -1.33 5.74
N GLY A 214 0.96 -2.00 6.76
CA GLY A 214 -0.49 -2.17 6.87
C GLY A 214 -1.06 -3.41 6.21
N LEU A 215 -0.41 -4.01 5.23
CA LEU A 215 -0.90 -5.25 4.63
C LEU A 215 -0.51 -6.46 5.47
N THR A 216 -1.46 -7.36 5.66
CA THR A 216 -1.18 -8.66 6.29
C THR A 216 -0.49 -9.56 5.26
N PRO A 217 0.64 -10.20 5.59
CA PRO A 217 1.30 -11.13 4.68
C PRO A 217 0.34 -12.25 4.28
N THR A 218 0.06 -12.36 2.99
CA THR A 218 -0.81 -13.41 2.49
C THR A 218 -0.09 -14.75 2.52
N ASN A 219 -0.74 -15.77 3.05
CA ASN A 219 -0.27 -17.15 2.95
C ASN A 219 -0.56 -17.67 1.54
N THR A 220 0.41 -18.36 0.94
CA THR A 220 0.26 -18.98 -0.38
C THR A 220 -0.96 -19.90 -0.49
N GLY A 221 -1.38 -20.52 0.64
CA GLY A 221 -2.49 -21.47 0.67
C GLY A 221 -2.21 -22.73 -0.12
N ALA A 222 -3.23 -23.56 -0.33
CA ALA A 222 -3.23 -24.70 -1.26
C ALA A 222 -2.06 -25.69 -1.06
N ASN A 223 -1.54 -25.85 0.15
CA ASN A 223 -0.33 -26.64 0.44
C ASN A 223 0.85 -26.25 -0.48
N ALA A 224 1.12 -24.97 -0.59
CA ALA A 224 2.17 -24.44 -1.44
C ALA A 224 3.06 -23.46 -0.66
N GLY A 225 4.30 -23.32 -1.10
CA GLY A 225 5.26 -22.37 -0.54
C GLY A 225 6.36 -22.07 -1.54
N PHE A 226 7.03 -20.97 -1.38
CA PHE A 226 8.21 -20.63 -2.15
C PHE A 226 9.39 -21.48 -1.67
N LEU A 227 10.02 -22.19 -2.58
CA LEU A 227 11.15 -23.06 -2.24
C LEU A 227 12.38 -22.23 -1.89
N TRP A 228 12.88 -22.44 -0.67
CA TRP A 228 14.17 -21.98 -0.21
C TRP A 228 15.13 -23.17 -0.15
N ARG A 229 16.02 -23.26 -1.13
CA ARG A 229 16.93 -24.40 -1.26
C ARG A 229 18.04 -24.33 -0.22
N ALA A 230 18.57 -25.50 0.12
CA ALA A 230 19.76 -25.61 0.95
C ALA A 230 20.91 -24.76 0.36
N GLY A 231 21.55 -23.98 1.19
CA GLY A 231 22.66 -23.09 0.81
C GLY A 231 22.27 -21.77 0.13
N GLU A 232 21.00 -21.56 -0.25
CA GLU A 232 20.57 -20.27 -0.76
C GLU A 232 20.53 -19.21 0.35
N GLN A 233 20.89 -17.99 -0.01
CA GLN A 233 20.84 -16.85 0.90
C GLN A 233 19.43 -16.25 0.96
N LEU A 234 19.05 -15.77 2.13
CA LEU A 234 17.88 -14.94 2.32
C LEU A 234 18.31 -13.47 2.28
N ALA A 235 17.63 -12.67 1.48
CA ALA A 235 17.92 -11.25 1.36
C ALA A 235 16.63 -10.42 1.48
N VAL A 236 16.80 -9.16 1.84
CA VAL A 236 15.74 -8.16 1.85
C VAL A 236 16.23 -6.88 1.19
N ARG A 237 15.46 -6.37 0.23
CA ARG A 237 15.63 -5.04 -0.35
C ARG A 237 14.61 -4.13 0.30
N ILE A 238 15.06 -3.09 0.98
CA ILE A 238 14.21 -2.13 1.70
C ILE A 238 14.32 -0.78 1.01
N HIS A 239 13.18 -0.21 0.68
CA HIS A 239 13.05 1.18 0.28
C HIS A 239 12.78 2.03 1.52
N TYR A 240 13.72 2.92 1.82
CA TYR A 240 13.63 3.89 2.89
C TYR A 240 13.21 5.23 2.33
N ARG A 241 12.26 5.90 2.97
CA ARG A 241 11.78 7.22 2.58
C ARG A 241 11.43 8.06 3.80
N LYS A 242 11.98 9.26 3.90
CA LYS A 242 11.60 10.25 4.92
C LYS A 242 10.38 11.05 4.45
N THR A 243 9.54 11.40 5.38
CA THR A 243 8.55 12.45 5.19
C THR A 243 9.15 13.80 5.58
N TRP A 244 8.51 14.90 5.19
CA TRP A 244 8.93 16.28 5.54
C TRP A 244 9.24 16.45 7.05
N LYS A 245 8.57 15.71 7.91
CA LYS A 245 8.77 15.72 9.36
C LYS A 245 10.17 15.29 9.79
N TYR A 246 10.84 14.49 8.97
CA TYR A 246 12.17 13.91 9.23
C TYR A 246 13.25 14.42 8.25
N GLU A 247 12.90 15.44 7.43
CA GLU A 247 13.90 16.09 6.57
C GLU A 247 15.06 16.65 7.41
N ASN A 248 16.24 16.62 6.83
CA ASN A 248 17.48 17.11 7.45
C ASN A 248 17.83 16.47 8.80
N LYS A 249 17.25 15.30 9.11
CA LYS A 249 17.59 14.51 10.31
C LYS A 249 18.07 13.11 9.89
N PRO A 250 19.13 12.60 10.49
CA PRO A 250 19.49 11.20 10.29
C PRO A 250 18.45 10.29 10.94
N ALA A 251 18.19 9.14 10.34
CA ALA A 251 17.25 8.16 10.88
C ALA A 251 17.84 6.76 10.78
N SER A 252 17.82 6.03 11.88
CA SER A 252 18.35 4.67 11.95
C SER A 252 17.22 3.65 11.90
N ASP A 253 17.48 2.51 11.25
CA ASP A 253 16.60 1.35 11.21
C ASP A 253 17.36 0.06 11.49
N ARG A 254 16.70 -0.87 12.16
CA ARG A 254 17.14 -2.25 12.32
C ARG A 254 15.95 -3.19 12.15
N THR A 255 15.48 -3.28 10.93
CA THR A 255 14.35 -4.12 10.52
C THR A 255 14.60 -5.60 10.83
N THR A 256 13.52 -6.32 11.08
CA THR A 256 13.51 -7.77 11.31
C THR A 256 12.56 -8.43 10.30
N VAL A 257 13.01 -9.54 9.71
CA VAL A 257 12.24 -10.37 8.76
C VAL A 257 11.78 -11.65 9.46
N GLY A 258 10.51 -11.98 9.33
CA GLY A 258 9.90 -13.22 9.84
C GLY A 258 9.46 -14.13 8.71
N LEU A 259 9.80 -15.43 8.79
CA LEU A 259 9.37 -16.45 7.86
C LEU A 259 8.37 -17.40 8.52
N TYR A 260 7.31 -17.73 7.80
CA TYR A 260 6.33 -18.75 8.15
C TYR A 260 6.51 -19.93 7.22
N LEU A 261 6.94 -21.06 7.76
CA LEU A 261 7.23 -22.26 6.98
C LEU A 261 5.97 -23.07 6.72
N LEU A 262 5.90 -23.68 5.56
CA LEU A 262 4.88 -24.69 5.29
C LEU A 262 5.17 -25.94 6.12
N LYS A 263 4.17 -26.40 6.85
CA LYS A 263 4.28 -27.63 7.64
C LYS A 263 3.90 -28.84 6.80
N GLY A 264 4.82 -29.79 6.68
CA GLY A 264 4.61 -31.01 5.92
C GLY A 264 4.94 -30.88 4.42
N ALA A 265 4.48 -31.85 3.64
CA ALA A 265 4.70 -31.86 2.20
C ALA A 265 3.87 -30.78 1.51
N GLY A 266 4.46 -30.13 0.51
CA GLY A 266 3.80 -29.07 -0.24
C GLY A 266 4.37 -28.93 -1.64
N ARG A 267 3.76 -28.00 -2.41
CA ARG A 267 4.14 -27.70 -3.79
C ARG A 267 4.98 -26.43 -3.83
N ASP A 268 5.98 -26.42 -4.71
CA ASP A 268 6.80 -25.25 -4.96
C ASP A 268 6.02 -24.19 -5.75
N VAL A 269 6.01 -22.96 -5.25
CA VAL A 269 5.47 -21.79 -5.95
C VAL A 269 6.56 -21.22 -6.85
N ARG A 270 6.35 -21.27 -8.15
CA ARG A 270 7.25 -20.71 -9.15
C ARG A 270 6.70 -19.43 -9.74
N SER A 271 7.54 -18.42 -9.87
CA SER A 271 7.19 -17.16 -10.54
C SER A 271 7.50 -17.28 -12.04
N LEU A 272 6.45 -17.39 -12.86
CA LEU A 272 6.55 -17.43 -14.32
C LEU A 272 6.64 -15.99 -14.86
N PRO A 273 7.73 -15.61 -15.56
CA PRO A 273 7.80 -14.31 -16.23
C PRO A 273 6.63 -14.16 -17.22
N LEU A 274 5.98 -13.02 -17.19
CA LEU A 274 4.81 -12.73 -18.02
C LEU A 274 5.11 -11.51 -18.91
N PRO A 275 5.66 -11.71 -20.12
CA PRO A 275 5.94 -10.63 -21.04
C PRO A 275 4.64 -9.97 -21.53
N LEU A 276 4.68 -8.70 -21.88
CA LEU A 276 3.52 -7.96 -22.41
C LEU A 276 2.97 -8.55 -23.71
N SER A 277 3.80 -9.26 -24.48
CA SER A 277 3.36 -10.03 -25.65
C SER A 277 2.54 -11.26 -25.30
N GLY A 278 2.49 -11.61 -24.01
CA GLY A 278 1.89 -12.84 -23.50
C GLY A 278 2.81 -14.06 -23.59
N VAL A 279 2.39 -15.16 -22.99
CA VAL A 279 3.13 -16.43 -22.96
C VAL A 279 2.16 -17.60 -23.03
N VAL A 280 2.57 -18.71 -23.65
CA VAL A 280 1.80 -19.97 -23.65
C VAL A 280 2.33 -20.86 -22.54
N VAL A 281 1.41 -21.36 -21.70
CA VAL A 281 1.75 -22.23 -20.58
C VAL A 281 2.01 -23.65 -21.06
N GLY A 282 3.19 -24.18 -20.71
CA GLY A 282 3.68 -25.50 -21.21
C GLY A 282 3.17 -26.72 -20.43
N GLU A 283 2.51 -26.53 -19.29
CA GLU A 283 2.03 -27.57 -18.39
C GLU A 283 0.74 -27.14 -17.68
N ASP A 284 0.02 -28.08 -17.06
CA ASP A 284 -1.17 -27.78 -16.27
C ASP A 284 -0.76 -27.14 -14.94
N VAL A 285 -1.22 -25.91 -14.68
CA VAL A 285 -0.88 -25.16 -13.48
C VAL A 285 -2.10 -24.52 -12.82
N GLN A 286 -1.92 -24.12 -11.57
CA GLN A 286 -2.81 -23.21 -10.87
C GLN A 286 -2.10 -21.88 -10.68
N ALA A 287 -2.70 -20.80 -11.17
CA ALA A 287 -2.28 -19.42 -10.90
C ALA A 287 -2.71 -19.02 -9.49
N LEU A 288 -1.80 -18.44 -8.72
CA LEU A 288 -2.02 -18.03 -7.32
C LEU A 288 -2.03 -16.52 -7.13
N SER A 289 -1.11 -15.82 -7.79
CA SER A 289 -0.94 -14.37 -7.65
C SER A 289 -0.24 -13.77 -8.87
N VAL A 290 -0.36 -12.47 -9.02
CA VAL A 290 0.40 -11.68 -9.99
C VAL A 290 1.26 -10.68 -9.23
N ARG A 291 2.52 -10.52 -9.65
CA ARG A 291 3.44 -9.52 -9.13
C ARG A 291 3.88 -8.58 -10.26
N SER A 292 3.94 -7.27 -9.97
CA SER A 292 4.54 -6.27 -10.82
C SER A 292 5.79 -5.67 -10.18
N ALA A 293 6.72 -5.24 -11.01
CA ALA A 293 7.90 -4.47 -10.60
C ALA A 293 8.34 -3.51 -11.70
N ASP A 294 9.13 -2.50 -11.30
CA ASP A 294 9.70 -1.46 -12.18
C ASP A 294 8.63 -0.74 -13.03
N ALA A 295 7.43 -0.63 -12.51
CA ALA A 295 6.30 -0.12 -13.26
C ALA A 295 6.23 1.42 -13.25
N PRO A 296 5.89 2.08 -14.38
CA PRO A 296 5.48 3.47 -14.37
C PRO A 296 4.15 3.63 -13.61
N SER A 297 3.82 4.86 -13.20
CA SER A 297 2.53 5.15 -12.58
C SER A 297 1.39 5.11 -13.60
N ASP A 298 0.18 4.80 -13.12
CA ASP A 298 -1.09 4.96 -13.81
C ASP A 298 -1.24 4.14 -15.11
N VAL A 299 -0.58 2.98 -15.17
CA VAL A 299 -0.82 1.99 -16.21
C VAL A 299 -1.80 0.96 -15.68
N ALA A 300 -2.98 0.85 -16.30
CA ALA A 300 -3.90 -0.23 -16.00
C ALA A 300 -3.45 -1.50 -16.72
N VAL A 301 -3.32 -2.60 -15.96
CA VAL A 301 -2.92 -3.92 -16.43
C VAL A 301 -4.08 -4.88 -16.29
N ARG A 302 -4.36 -5.63 -17.34
CA ARG A 302 -5.32 -6.74 -17.33
C ARG A 302 -4.67 -8.00 -17.85
N ILE A 303 -4.83 -9.08 -17.13
CA ILE A 303 -4.30 -10.39 -17.46
C ILE A 303 -5.45 -11.38 -17.61
N GLU A 304 -5.49 -12.06 -18.76
CA GLU A 304 -6.49 -13.08 -19.10
C GLU A 304 -5.82 -14.38 -19.54
N ALA A 305 -6.40 -15.49 -19.15
CA ALA A 305 -6.07 -16.81 -19.67
C ALA A 305 -7.01 -17.13 -20.86
N VAL A 306 -6.45 -17.23 -22.07
CA VAL A 306 -7.15 -17.65 -23.28
C VAL A 306 -6.85 -19.13 -23.48
N ARG A 307 -7.83 -19.98 -23.24
CA ARG A 307 -7.69 -21.44 -23.30
C ARG A 307 -7.67 -21.96 -24.75
N PRO A 308 -7.20 -23.19 -24.99
CA PRO A 308 -7.18 -23.77 -26.34
C PRO A 308 -8.56 -23.86 -27.01
N ASP A 309 -9.64 -23.95 -26.22
CA ASP A 309 -11.04 -23.96 -26.70
C ASP A 309 -11.56 -22.54 -27.02
N GLY A 310 -10.72 -21.51 -26.88
CA GLY A 310 -11.08 -20.11 -27.10
C GLY A 310 -11.76 -19.42 -25.90
N SER A 311 -12.08 -20.15 -24.83
CA SER A 311 -12.67 -19.55 -23.63
C SER A 311 -11.68 -18.63 -22.93
N ARG A 312 -12.18 -17.54 -22.31
CA ARG A 312 -11.37 -16.55 -21.61
C ARG A 312 -11.69 -16.55 -20.13
N LEU A 313 -10.66 -16.54 -19.31
CA LEU A 313 -10.75 -16.44 -17.86
C LEU A 313 -9.96 -15.21 -17.41
N PRO A 314 -10.59 -14.18 -16.80
CA PRO A 314 -9.87 -13.10 -16.16
C PRO A 314 -9.00 -13.65 -15.02
N ILE A 315 -7.72 -13.31 -15.00
CA ILE A 315 -6.79 -13.72 -13.95
C ILE A 315 -6.58 -12.60 -12.95
N SER A 316 -6.29 -11.38 -13.41
CA SER A 316 -6.05 -10.24 -12.53
C SER A 316 -6.21 -8.92 -13.29
N GLY A 317 -6.61 -7.90 -12.56
CA GLY A 317 -6.56 -6.50 -13.01
C GLY A 317 -5.97 -5.64 -11.91
N PHE A 318 -5.16 -4.65 -12.26
CA PHE A 318 -4.60 -3.67 -11.33
C PHE A 318 -4.06 -2.46 -12.08
N SER A 319 -3.87 -1.35 -11.35
CA SER A 319 -3.11 -0.20 -11.82
C SER A 319 -1.70 -0.21 -11.21
N THR A 320 -0.73 0.32 -11.92
CA THR A 320 0.65 0.41 -11.44
C THR A 320 0.94 1.75 -10.77
N ARG A 321 1.93 1.76 -9.87
CA ARG A 321 2.48 2.96 -9.27
C ARG A 321 4.00 2.86 -9.23
N SER A 322 4.69 3.90 -9.70
CA SER A 322 6.15 3.93 -9.69
C SER A 322 6.70 3.80 -8.28
N GLY A 323 7.72 2.97 -8.11
CA GLY A 323 8.32 2.68 -6.81
C GLY A 323 7.42 1.90 -5.85
N TRP A 324 6.39 1.23 -6.36
CA TRP A 324 5.43 0.47 -5.56
C TRP A 324 5.27 -0.94 -6.11
N ASP A 325 6.22 -1.82 -5.79
CA ASP A 325 6.16 -3.23 -6.19
C ASP A 325 5.13 -3.98 -5.34
N GLN A 326 4.12 -4.56 -5.97
CA GLN A 326 3.05 -5.28 -5.26
C GLN A 326 2.79 -6.67 -5.83
N ARG A 327 2.24 -7.53 -4.97
CA ARG A 327 1.74 -8.85 -5.32
C ARG A 327 0.26 -8.95 -5.00
N TYR A 328 -0.55 -9.26 -6.03
CA TYR A 328 -2.00 -9.41 -5.93
C TYR A 328 -2.36 -10.89 -5.93
N TRP A 329 -2.80 -11.39 -4.78
CA TRP A 329 -3.21 -12.78 -4.61
C TRP A 329 -4.64 -12.97 -5.08
N LEU A 330 -4.89 -14.04 -5.88
CA LEU A 330 -6.21 -14.43 -6.29
C LEU A 330 -7.01 -14.97 -5.08
N ALA A 331 -8.29 -14.62 -5.00
CA ALA A 331 -9.16 -15.13 -3.94
C ALA A 331 -9.25 -16.67 -3.96
N ARG A 332 -9.20 -17.24 -5.15
CA ARG A 332 -9.10 -18.70 -5.39
C ARG A 332 -8.06 -18.96 -6.47
N PRO A 333 -7.26 -20.02 -6.34
CA PRO A 333 -6.35 -20.42 -7.41
C PRO A 333 -7.11 -20.63 -8.72
N ALA A 334 -6.58 -20.09 -9.81
CA ALA A 334 -7.17 -20.24 -11.13
C ALA A 334 -6.51 -21.39 -11.91
N THR A 335 -7.30 -22.34 -12.40
CA THR A 335 -6.81 -23.44 -13.22
C THR A 335 -6.45 -22.94 -14.62
N VAL A 336 -5.21 -23.16 -15.01
CA VAL A 336 -4.65 -22.80 -16.30
C VAL A 336 -4.10 -24.07 -16.98
N PRO A 337 -4.86 -24.67 -17.90
CA PRO A 337 -4.44 -25.87 -18.61
C PRO A 337 -3.25 -25.61 -19.53
N LYS A 338 -2.46 -26.64 -19.81
CA LYS A 338 -1.42 -26.62 -20.84
C LYS A 338 -1.96 -26.12 -22.18
N GLY A 339 -1.17 -25.30 -22.86
CA GLY A 339 -1.54 -24.66 -24.13
C GLY A 339 -2.37 -23.37 -23.98
N THR A 340 -2.75 -23.00 -22.75
CA THR A 340 -3.41 -21.71 -22.49
C THR A 340 -2.44 -20.57 -22.75
N ARG A 341 -2.89 -19.55 -23.48
CA ARG A 341 -2.14 -18.30 -23.65
C ARG A 341 -2.53 -17.30 -22.56
N LEU A 342 -1.56 -16.85 -21.80
CA LEU A 342 -1.71 -15.72 -20.89
C LEU A 342 -1.53 -14.45 -21.69
N ALA A 343 -2.61 -13.67 -21.85
CA ALA A 343 -2.63 -12.42 -22.56
C ALA A 343 -2.55 -11.25 -21.57
N VAL A 344 -1.72 -10.27 -21.88
CA VAL A 344 -1.56 -9.03 -21.10
C VAL A 344 -2.05 -7.88 -21.94
N THR A 345 -2.92 -7.05 -21.37
CA THR A 345 -3.37 -5.79 -21.96
C THR A 345 -3.02 -4.66 -21.00
N THR A 346 -2.46 -3.59 -21.54
CA THR A 346 -2.14 -2.38 -20.79
C THR A 346 -2.85 -1.18 -21.40
N THR A 347 -3.36 -0.28 -20.54
CA THR A 347 -3.94 1.01 -20.95
C THR A 347 -3.41 2.11 -20.04
N GLY A 348 -3.27 3.33 -20.57
CA GLY A 348 -2.71 4.48 -19.85
C GLY A 348 -1.44 5.02 -20.54
N ALA A 349 -0.60 5.72 -19.78
CA ALA A 349 0.65 6.29 -20.30
C ALA A 349 1.52 5.20 -20.95
N THR A 350 2.36 5.61 -21.94
CA THR A 350 3.29 4.69 -22.60
C THR A 350 4.10 3.94 -21.56
N PRO A 351 4.03 2.61 -21.51
CA PRO A 351 4.69 1.88 -20.45
C PRO A 351 6.20 2.04 -20.57
N GLY A 352 6.82 2.50 -19.49
CA GLY A 352 8.24 2.28 -19.26
C GLY A 352 8.51 0.78 -19.02
N PRO A 353 9.64 0.42 -18.45
CA PRO A 353 9.95 -0.97 -18.12
C PRO A 353 8.93 -1.48 -17.10
N LEU A 354 7.97 -2.29 -17.55
CA LEU A 354 6.99 -2.99 -16.71
C LEU A 354 7.33 -4.47 -16.72
N ARG A 355 7.71 -5.03 -15.59
CA ARG A 355 7.95 -6.46 -15.43
C ARG A 355 6.81 -7.10 -14.66
N LEU A 356 6.34 -8.24 -15.15
CA LEU A 356 5.23 -8.99 -14.57
C LEU A 356 5.62 -10.46 -14.37
N TRP A 357 5.09 -11.06 -13.31
CA TRP A 357 5.21 -12.49 -13.03
C TRP A 357 3.87 -13.04 -12.58
N LEU A 358 3.57 -14.25 -13.03
CA LEU A 358 2.47 -15.05 -12.51
C LEU A 358 3.04 -16.11 -11.57
N ASP A 359 2.64 -16.10 -10.31
CA ASP A 359 3.01 -17.16 -9.37
C ASP A 359 2.09 -18.38 -9.59
N ILE A 360 2.69 -19.51 -9.83
CA ILE A 360 2.01 -20.74 -10.20
C ILE A 360 2.47 -21.92 -9.34
N VAL A 361 1.61 -22.90 -9.24
CA VAL A 361 1.98 -24.26 -8.78
C VAL A 361 1.54 -25.28 -9.80
N THR A 362 2.32 -26.34 -9.97
CA THR A 362 1.93 -27.47 -10.82
C THR A 362 0.68 -28.14 -10.26
N GLN A 363 -0.26 -28.54 -11.10
CA GLN A 363 -1.39 -29.35 -10.65
C GLN A 363 -0.91 -30.73 -10.19
N PRO A 364 -1.50 -31.28 -9.12
CA PRO A 364 -1.28 -32.71 -8.84
C PRO A 364 -1.72 -33.49 -10.08
N ARG A 365 -0.90 -34.46 -10.51
CA ARG A 365 -1.35 -35.44 -11.50
C ARG A 365 -2.49 -36.24 -10.87
N SER A 366 -3.66 -36.17 -11.48
CA SER A 366 -4.82 -37.02 -11.12
C SER A 366 -4.53 -38.48 -11.32
#